data_253769faad1c235da8dac0415f02d249
#
_entry.id   253769faad1c235da8dac0415f02d249
#
_cell.length_a   1.000
_cell.length_b   1.000
_cell.length_c   1.000
_cell.angle_alpha   90.00
_cell.angle_beta   90.00
_cell.angle_gamma   90.00
#
_symmetry.space_group_name_H-M   'P 1'
#
loop_
_entity.id
_entity.type
_entity.pdbx_description
1 polymer ?
#
loop_
_entity_poly.entity_id
_entity_poly.type
_entity_poly.pdbx_seq_one_letter_code
_entity_poly.pdbx_strand_id
1 'polypeptide(L)'
;MAIKKQYLKSKPVCKVTFTVPAEEAKKVAVVGDFNNWNPKGSTLKKLKNGTFKGTFELPKENTYEFRYIVDSNYINESEADRYQWNDYAGTENAVLEV
;
A
#
# COMPACT_ATOMS: atom_id res chain seq x y z
N MET A 1 0.16 -8.62 7.07
CA MET A 1 0.42 -7.38 6.32
C MET A 1 1.18 -6.40 7.20
N ALA A 2 2.09 -5.66 6.61
CA ALA A 2 2.89 -4.71 7.38
C ALA A 2 3.26 -3.52 6.52
N ILE A 3 3.41 -2.36 7.18
CA ILE A 3 3.86 -1.13 6.56
C ILE A 3 5.07 -0.65 7.36
N LYS A 4 6.17 -0.38 6.66
CA LYS A 4 7.37 0.16 7.27
C LYS A 4 7.68 1.52 6.65
N LYS A 5 7.96 2.51 7.48
CA LYS A 5 8.25 3.87 7.06
C LYS A 5 9.70 4.22 7.38
N GLN A 6 10.38 4.85 6.42
CA GLN A 6 11.73 5.34 6.63
C GLN A 6 11.84 6.75 6.07
N TYR A 7 11.99 7.73 6.94
CA TYR A 7 12.12 9.12 6.53
C TYR A 7 13.54 9.41 6.09
N LEU A 8 13.69 10.06 4.93
CA LEU A 8 14.99 10.42 4.40
C LEU A 8 15.40 11.81 4.88
N LYS A 9 16.67 11.95 5.27
CA LYS A 9 17.19 13.24 5.74
C LYS A 9 17.46 14.21 4.61
N SER A 10 17.79 13.68 3.43
CA SER A 10 18.22 14.50 2.28
C SER A 10 17.09 14.90 1.34
N LYS A 11 15.87 14.33 1.53
CA LYS A 11 14.73 14.58 0.66
C LYS A 11 13.45 14.69 1.47
N PRO A 12 12.47 15.49 1.02
CA PRO A 12 11.18 15.59 1.72
C PRO A 12 10.27 14.40 1.38
N VAL A 13 10.81 13.18 1.45
CA VAL A 13 10.06 11.97 1.13
C VAL A 13 10.23 10.92 2.22
N CYS A 14 9.27 10.01 2.27
CA CYS A 14 9.31 8.84 3.13
C CYS A 14 9.34 7.59 2.26
N LYS A 15 10.27 6.69 2.53
CA LYS A 15 10.27 5.37 1.89
C LYS A 15 9.27 4.50 2.62
N VAL A 16 8.24 4.06 1.93
CA VAL A 16 7.20 3.23 2.51
C VAL A 16 7.31 1.83 1.92
N THR A 17 7.49 0.84 2.77
CA THR A 17 7.58 -0.56 2.35
C THR A 17 6.28 -1.25 2.73
N PHE A 18 5.61 -1.80 1.71
CA PHE A 18 4.39 -2.60 1.90
C PHE A 18 4.75 -4.07 1.83
N THR A 19 4.24 -4.85 2.78
CA THR A 19 4.49 -6.30 2.85
C THR A 19 3.16 -7.01 2.98
N VAL A 20 2.86 -7.90 2.04
CA VAL A 20 1.61 -8.65 2.01
C VAL A 20 1.91 -10.14 1.93
N PRO A 21 1.59 -10.91 2.99
CA PRO A 21 1.75 -12.37 2.95
C PRO A 21 0.59 -12.98 2.16
N ALA A 22 0.83 -13.27 0.90
CA ALA A 22 -0.18 -13.82 -0.01
C ALA A 22 0.45 -14.96 -0.82
N GLU A 23 0.84 -16.01 -0.13
CA GLU A 23 1.62 -17.12 -0.67
C GLU A 23 1.02 -17.73 -1.94
N GLU A 24 -0.30 -17.85 -1.98
CA GLU A 24 -1.00 -18.46 -3.12
C GLU A 24 -1.36 -17.45 -4.22
N ALA A 25 -1.12 -16.17 -4.01
CA ALA A 25 -1.43 -15.17 -5.00
C ALA A 25 -0.38 -15.17 -6.11
N LYS A 26 -0.81 -14.81 -7.30
CA LYS A 26 0.07 -14.66 -8.46
C LYS A 26 0.56 -13.23 -8.60
N LYS A 27 -0.27 -12.27 -8.19
CA LYS A 27 -0.01 -10.86 -8.39
C LYS A 27 -0.61 -10.03 -7.28
N VAL A 28 0.17 -9.11 -6.73
CA VAL A 28 -0.27 -8.16 -5.71
C VAL A 28 0.19 -6.77 -6.10
N ALA A 29 -0.69 -5.79 -5.97
CA ALA A 29 -0.35 -4.39 -6.20
C ALA A 29 -0.93 -3.54 -5.08
N VAL A 30 -0.32 -2.38 -4.82
CA VAL A 30 -0.90 -1.39 -3.93
C VAL A 30 -1.47 -0.25 -4.79
N VAL A 31 -2.70 0.16 -4.48
CA VAL A 31 -3.38 1.24 -5.19
C VAL A 31 -3.85 2.28 -4.20
N GLY A 32 -3.75 3.54 -4.56
CA GLY A 32 -4.16 4.60 -3.68
C GLY A 32 -4.00 5.98 -4.30
N ASP A 33 -4.17 7.00 -3.46
CA ASP A 33 -4.08 8.41 -3.89
C ASP A 33 -2.73 8.74 -4.51
N PHE A 34 -1.67 8.01 -4.13
CA PHE A 34 -0.31 8.28 -4.62
C PHE A 34 -0.06 7.77 -6.04
N ASN A 35 -0.94 6.98 -6.61
CA ASN A 35 -0.80 6.48 -7.98
C ASN A 35 -2.10 6.51 -8.78
N ASN A 36 -3.04 7.38 -8.36
CA ASN A 36 -4.35 7.54 -8.99
C ASN A 36 -5.16 6.24 -9.03
N TRP A 37 -4.97 5.38 -8.03
CA TRP A 37 -5.66 4.09 -7.90
C TRP A 37 -5.46 3.17 -9.11
N ASN A 38 -4.30 3.30 -9.77
CA ASN A 38 -3.97 2.53 -10.95
C ASN A 38 -3.52 1.11 -10.57
N PRO A 39 -4.27 0.05 -10.95
CA PRO A 39 -3.92 -1.32 -10.57
C PRO A 39 -2.62 -1.83 -11.19
N LYS A 40 -2.09 -1.13 -12.17
CA LYS A 40 -0.82 -1.48 -12.82
C LYS A 40 0.35 -0.61 -12.36
N GLY A 41 0.08 0.37 -11.48
CA GLY A 41 1.07 1.38 -11.12
C GLY A 41 2.10 0.98 -10.09
N SER A 42 1.74 0.15 -9.13
CA SER A 42 2.61 -0.17 -8.00
C SER A 42 2.53 -1.65 -7.63
N THR A 43 3.11 -2.48 -8.47
CA THR A 43 3.12 -3.93 -8.30
C THR A 43 4.18 -4.33 -7.27
N LEU A 44 3.81 -5.20 -6.34
CA LEU A 44 4.73 -5.74 -5.35
C LEU A 44 5.42 -6.98 -5.92
N LYS A 45 6.65 -7.23 -5.46
CA LYS A 45 7.44 -8.37 -5.91
C LYS A 45 7.30 -9.54 -4.94
N LYS A 46 7.06 -10.73 -5.49
CA LYS A 46 6.97 -11.95 -4.69
C LYS A 46 8.35 -12.43 -4.28
N LEU A 47 8.52 -12.63 -2.97
CA LEU A 47 9.75 -13.17 -2.41
C LEU A 47 9.67 -14.70 -2.34
N LYS A 48 10.82 -15.35 -2.08
CA LYS A 48 10.89 -16.82 -2.02
C LYS A 48 9.98 -17.42 -0.95
N ASN A 49 9.69 -16.68 0.12
CA ASN A 49 8.83 -17.16 1.20
C ASN A 49 7.34 -16.95 0.94
N GLY A 50 6.97 -16.50 -0.26
CA GLY A 50 5.57 -16.26 -0.60
C GLY A 50 5.03 -14.90 -0.20
N THR A 51 5.85 -14.03 0.37
CA THR A 51 5.45 -12.68 0.76
C THR A 51 5.70 -11.72 -0.39
N PHE A 52 4.73 -10.83 -0.66
CA PHE A 52 4.92 -9.77 -1.64
C PHE A 52 5.40 -8.50 -0.95
N LYS A 53 6.39 -7.84 -1.53
CA LYS A 53 7.03 -6.67 -0.93
C LYS A 53 7.35 -5.63 -1.99
N GLY A 54 7.15 -4.36 -1.64
CA GLY A 54 7.53 -3.24 -2.50
C GLY A 54 7.78 -1.99 -1.69
N THR A 55 8.76 -1.19 -2.12
CA THR A 55 9.14 0.05 -1.45
C THR A 55 8.93 1.21 -2.41
N PHE A 56 8.27 2.26 -1.96
CA PHE A 56 7.96 3.44 -2.76
C PHE A 56 8.32 4.70 -1.98
N GLU A 57 8.82 5.71 -2.69
CA GLU A 57 9.10 7.01 -2.09
C GLU A 57 7.88 7.89 -2.26
N LEU A 58 7.32 8.35 -1.15
CA LEU A 58 6.14 9.21 -1.13
C LEU A 58 6.47 10.53 -0.43
N PRO A 59 5.97 11.68 -0.94
CA PRO A 59 6.17 12.95 -0.25
C PRO A 59 5.68 12.88 1.18
N LYS A 60 6.50 13.33 2.13
CA LYS A 60 6.14 13.32 3.54
C LYS A 60 5.18 14.45 3.89
N GLU A 61 4.65 14.43 5.10
CA GLU A 61 3.67 15.40 5.59
C GLU A 61 2.36 15.37 4.79
N ASN A 62 2.01 14.17 4.32
CA ASN A 62 0.81 13.92 3.55
C ASN A 62 0.07 12.70 4.06
N THR A 63 -1.18 12.60 3.66
CA THR A 63 -2.04 11.48 4.01
C THR A 63 -2.55 10.85 2.72
N TYR A 64 -2.46 9.53 2.63
CA TYR A 64 -2.88 8.81 1.44
C TYR A 64 -3.86 7.70 1.81
N GLU A 65 -4.97 7.59 1.08
CA GLU A 65 -5.85 6.43 1.19
C GLU A 65 -5.37 5.39 0.20
N PHE A 66 -5.43 4.12 0.59
CA PHE A 66 -4.93 3.04 -0.27
C PHE A 66 -5.60 1.70 0.05
N ARG A 67 -5.40 0.75 -0.86
CA ARG A 67 -5.78 -0.66 -0.71
C ARG A 67 -4.80 -1.52 -1.47
N TYR A 68 -4.91 -2.83 -1.26
CA TYR A 68 -4.17 -3.81 -2.06
C TYR A 68 -5.10 -4.47 -3.05
N ILE A 69 -4.56 -4.87 -4.21
CA ILE A 69 -5.24 -5.74 -5.15
C ILE A 69 -4.47 -7.05 -5.15
N VAL A 70 -5.13 -8.13 -4.72
CA VAL A 70 -4.56 -9.46 -4.68
C VAL A 70 -5.33 -10.30 -5.70
N ASP A 71 -4.70 -10.64 -6.83
CA ASP A 71 -5.31 -11.41 -7.92
C ASP A 71 -6.69 -10.89 -8.31
N SER A 72 -6.83 -9.59 -8.52
CA SER A 72 -8.08 -8.89 -8.89
C SER A 72 -9.06 -8.65 -7.74
N ASN A 73 -8.72 -9.01 -6.51
CA ASN A 73 -9.56 -8.74 -5.34
C ASN A 73 -8.97 -7.59 -4.55
N TYR A 74 -9.82 -6.62 -4.19
CA TYR A 74 -9.41 -5.52 -3.34
C TYR A 74 -9.44 -5.95 -1.88
N ILE A 75 -8.34 -5.76 -1.18
CA ILE A 75 -8.27 -6.02 0.26
C ILE A 75 -7.68 -4.82 0.98
N ASN A 76 -8.02 -4.68 2.25
CA ASN A 76 -7.56 -3.56 3.06
C ASN A 76 -6.35 -3.95 3.90
N GLU A 77 -5.60 -2.95 4.35
CA GLU A 77 -4.48 -3.15 5.27
C GLU A 77 -5.02 -3.30 6.69
N SER A 78 -4.62 -4.35 7.40
CA SER A 78 -5.06 -4.60 8.76
C SER A 78 -4.32 -3.76 9.81
N GLU A 79 -3.21 -3.12 9.44
CA GLU A 79 -2.36 -2.36 10.34
C GLU A 79 -2.11 -0.93 9.84
N ALA A 80 -3.12 -0.32 9.23
CA ALA A 80 -3.02 1.05 8.74
C ALA A 80 -2.98 2.04 9.91
N ASP A 81 -2.49 3.25 9.64
CA ASP A 81 -2.47 4.31 10.65
C ASP A 81 -3.87 4.67 11.11
N ARG A 82 -4.83 4.69 10.19
CA ARG A 82 -6.26 4.83 10.48
C ARG A 82 -7.06 4.38 9.27
N TYR A 83 -8.38 4.48 9.34
CA TYR A 83 -9.28 4.08 8.26
C TYR A 83 -10.24 5.22 7.96
N GLN A 84 -10.57 5.41 6.68
CA GLN A 84 -11.47 6.44 6.22
C GLN A 84 -12.61 5.80 5.44
N TRP A 85 -13.85 6.12 5.82
CA TRP A 85 -15.02 5.63 5.11
C TRP A 85 -15.05 6.18 3.69
N ASN A 86 -15.33 5.31 2.74
CA ASN A 86 -15.46 5.66 1.32
C ASN A 86 -16.88 5.35 0.87
N ASP A 87 -17.70 6.38 0.70
CA ASP A 87 -19.11 6.23 0.29
C ASP A 87 -19.25 5.57 -1.07
N TYR A 88 -18.34 5.86 -1.97
CA TYR A 88 -18.37 5.31 -3.33
C TYR A 88 -18.19 3.79 -3.33
N ALA A 89 -17.25 3.30 -2.53
CA ALA A 89 -16.95 1.88 -2.44
C ALA A 89 -17.83 1.16 -1.41
N GLY A 90 -18.51 1.89 -0.53
CA GLY A 90 -19.32 1.30 0.53
C GLY A 90 -18.50 0.61 1.61
N THR A 91 -17.26 1.00 1.81
CA THR A 91 -16.35 0.41 2.78
C THR A 91 -15.26 1.41 3.17
N GLU A 92 -14.43 1.06 4.13
CA GLU A 92 -13.31 1.89 4.56
C GLU A 92 -12.09 1.66 3.71
N ASN A 93 -11.32 2.72 3.45
CA ASN A 93 -9.99 2.62 2.89
C ASN A 93 -8.98 2.71 4.03
N ALA A 94 -7.86 2.03 3.88
CA ALA A 94 -6.73 2.20 4.79
C ALA A 94 -6.09 3.57 4.53
N VAL A 95 -5.57 4.20 5.57
CA VAL A 95 -4.94 5.51 5.48
C VAL A 95 -3.49 5.41 5.93
N LEU A 96 -2.60 5.96 5.10
CA LEU A 96 -1.18 6.04 5.36
C LEU A 96 -0.83 7.50 5.67
N GLU A 97 -0.26 7.75 6.85
CA GLU A 97 0.19 9.07 7.28
C GLU A 97 1.71 9.11 7.29
N VAL A 98 2.30 9.97 6.49
CA VAL A 98 3.76 10.07 6.39
C VAL A 98 4.31 11.47 6.59
#